data_a427171cb2eb390d3232576139e50ba5
#
_entry.id   a427171cb2eb390d3232576139e50ba5
#
_cell.length_a   1.000
_cell.length_b   1.000
_cell.length_c   1.000
_cell.angle_alpha   90.00
_cell.angle_beta   90.00
_cell.angle_gamma   90.00
#
_symmetry.space_group_name_H-M   'P 1'
#
loop_
_entity.id
_entity.type
_entity.pdbx_description
1 polymer ?
#
loop_
_entity_poly.entity_id
_entity_poly.type
_entity_poly.pdbx_seq_one_letter_code
_entity_poly.pdbx_strand_id
1 'polypeptide(L)'
;MKRKRKLIVVLAIVGLLATIWLVANPQGRFGWCCYAYTTYSTRPWFISDFQVHGDGSTRKVAKTHELTFERIQWLLEPKPEVLIIALGWDGVTAPDSKIREYNGCEVHILKNKEAIELFNRLKESGKRVAINYHSTC
;
A
#
# COMPACT_ATOMS: atom_id res chain seq x y z
N MET A 1 -20.05 -12.04 -40.69
CA MET A 1 -20.04 -12.99 -39.55
C MET A 1 -18.67 -13.14 -38.90
N LYS A 2 -17.59 -13.41 -39.63
CA LYS A 2 -16.22 -13.60 -39.05
C LYS A 2 -15.72 -12.40 -38.21
N ARG A 3 -15.98 -11.15 -38.64
CA ARG A 3 -15.56 -9.91 -37.92
C ARG A 3 -16.27 -9.74 -36.58
N LYS A 4 -17.57 -10.02 -36.51
CA LYS A 4 -18.35 -9.97 -35.27
C LYS A 4 -17.89 -11.00 -34.25
N ARG A 5 -17.58 -12.24 -34.69
CA ARG A 5 -17.02 -13.28 -33.83
C ARG A 5 -15.65 -12.89 -33.25
N LYS A 6 -14.76 -12.33 -34.06
CA LYS A 6 -13.46 -11.83 -33.56
C LYS A 6 -13.63 -10.74 -32.50
N LEU A 7 -14.55 -9.79 -32.72
CA LEU A 7 -14.83 -8.72 -31.75
C LEU A 7 -15.32 -9.29 -30.42
N ILE A 8 -16.27 -10.25 -30.45
CA ILE A 8 -16.79 -10.88 -29.23
C ILE A 8 -15.68 -11.60 -28.46
N VAL A 9 -14.82 -12.34 -29.15
CA VAL A 9 -13.68 -13.02 -28.51
C VAL A 9 -12.72 -12.02 -27.86
N VAL A 10 -12.38 -10.93 -28.54
CA VAL A 10 -11.51 -9.88 -27.98
C VAL A 10 -12.15 -9.24 -26.73
N LEU A 11 -13.43 -8.91 -26.78
CA LEU A 11 -14.13 -8.34 -25.63
C LEU A 11 -14.20 -9.31 -24.43
N ALA A 12 -14.39 -10.60 -24.70
CA ALA A 12 -14.39 -11.62 -23.67
C ALA A 12 -12.99 -11.76 -23.00
N ILE A 13 -11.92 -11.75 -23.79
CA ILE A 13 -10.54 -11.80 -23.27
C ILE A 13 -10.24 -10.55 -22.44
N VAL A 14 -10.58 -9.36 -22.92
CA VAL A 14 -10.38 -8.10 -22.18
C VAL A 14 -11.16 -8.11 -20.85
N GLY A 15 -12.41 -8.56 -20.89
CA GLY A 15 -13.24 -8.69 -19.67
C GLY A 15 -12.64 -9.68 -18.67
N LEU A 16 -12.13 -10.81 -19.14
CA LEU A 16 -11.47 -11.80 -18.28
C LEU A 16 -10.19 -11.23 -17.65
N LEU A 17 -9.34 -10.56 -18.43
CA LEU A 17 -8.10 -9.94 -17.93
C LEU A 17 -8.40 -8.84 -16.92
N ALA A 18 -9.41 -8.00 -17.18
CA ALA A 18 -9.86 -6.98 -16.24
C ALA A 18 -10.35 -7.59 -14.92
N THR A 19 -11.11 -8.68 -14.99
CA THR A 19 -11.58 -9.40 -13.79
C THR A 19 -10.42 -9.96 -12.99
N ILE A 20 -9.46 -10.63 -13.65
CA ILE A 20 -8.25 -11.16 -13.01
C ILE A 20 -7.47 -10.03 -12.31
N TRP A 21 -7.30 -8.88 -13.00
CA TRP A 21 -6.64 -7.72 -12.43
C TRP A 21 -7.33 -7.22 -11.15
N LEU A 22 -8.64 -7.03 -11.18
CA LEU A 22 -9.42 -6.53 -10.03
C LEU A 22 -9.42 -7.50 -8.85
N VAL A 23 -9.45 -8.80 -9.10
CA VAL A 23 -9.38 -9.82 -8.04
C VAL A 23 -8.01 -9.85 -7.39
N ALA A 24 -6.94 -9.79 -8.20
CA ALA A 24 -5.57 -9.79 -7.70
C ALA A 24 -5.15 -8.47 -7.04
N ASN A 25 -5.79 -7.35 -7.38
CA ASN A 25 -5.47 -6.01 -6.90
C ASN A 25 -6.73 -5.31 -6.37
N PRO A 26 -7.23 -5.74 -5.20
CA PRO A 26 -8.52 -5.27 -4.69
C PRO A 26 -8.50 -3.80 -4.26
N GLN A 27 -9.67 -3.18 -4.27
CA GLN A 27 -9.87 -1.81 -3.80
C GLN A 27 -9.54 -1.69 -2.31
N GLY A 28 -8.82 -0.62 -1.94
CA GLY A 28 -8.47 -0.28 -0.55
C GLY A 28 -7.45 -1.21 0.10
N ARG A 29 -6.81 -2.10 -0.65
CA ARG A 29 -5.80 -3.05 -0.18
C ARG A 29 -4.61 -3.12 -1.12
N PHE A 30 -3.50 -3.66 -0.62
CA PHE A 30 -2.36 -4.03 -1.45
C PHE A 30 -2.67 -5.30 -2.24
N GLY A 31 -2.30 -5.30 -3.51
CA GLY A 31 -2.38 -6.46 -4.40
C GLY A 31 -0.98 -7.02 -4.70
N TRP A 32 -0.59 -7.04 -5.98
CA TRP A 32 0.74 -7.49 -6.39
C TRP A 32 1.81 -6.53 -5.91
N CYS A 33 2.75 -7.04 -5.14
CA CYS A 33 3.84 -6.26 -4.56
C CYS A 33 5.16 -7.01 -4.68
N CYS A 34 6.19 -6.32 -5.15
CA CYS A 34 7.57 -6.78 -5.17
C CYS A 34 8.50 -5.56 -5.09
N TYR A 35 9.80 -5.79 -5.10
CA TYR A 35 10.79 -4.71 -5.12
C TYR A 35 10.49 -3.70 -6.24
N ALA A 36 10.41 -2.43 -5.91
CA ALA A 36 10.15 -1.30 -6.81
C ALA A 36 8.78 -1.29 -7.53
N TYR A 37 7.92 -2.29 -7.31
CA TYR A 37 6.57 -2.34 -7.88
C TYR A 37 5.55 -2.72 -6.81
N THR A 38 4.47 -1.95 -6.75
CA THR A 38 3.42 -2.16 -5.75
C THR A 38 2.09 -1.77 -6.34
N THR A 39 1.06 -2.56 -6.11
CA THR A 39 -0.32 -2.13 -6.36
C THR A 39 -1.01 -1.83 -5.05
N TYR A 40 -1.72 -0.70 -5.02
CA TYR A 40 -2.64 -0.36 -3.93
C TYR A 40 -3.94 0.17 -4.53
N SER A 41 -5.07 -0.35 -4.04
CA SER A 41 -6.41 0.08 -4.50
C SER A 41 -6.53 0.05 -6.03
N THR A 42 -6.16 -1.06 -6.65
CA THR A 42 -6.10 -1.31 -8.11
C THR A 42 -5.08 -0.50 -8.90
N ARG A 43 -4.42 0.48 -8.29
CA ARG A 43 -3.48 1.39 -8.95
C ARG A 43 -2.04 0.91 -8.80
N PRO A 44 -1.25 0.84 -9.89
CA PRO A 44 0.17 0.51 -9.82
C PRO A 44 1.00 1.72 -9.37
N TRP A 45 2.02 1.46 -8.56
CA TRP A 45 3.04 2.40 -8.10
C TRP A 45 4.42 1.86 -8.47
N PHE A 46 5.18 2.62 -9.23
CA PHE A 46 6.52 2.22 -9.67
C PHE A 46 7.57 3.06 -8.95
N ILE A 47 8.53 2.41 -8.29
CA ILE A 47 9.70 3.02 -7.63
C ILE A 47 9.32 4.22 -6.73
N SER A 48 8.09 4.29 -6.28
CA SER A 48 7.57 5.43 -5.52
C SER A 48 7.26 5.04 -4.09
N ASP A 49 7.77 5.81 -3.15
CA ASP A 49 7.31 5.77 -1.78
C ASP A 49 5.99 6.52 -1.68
N PHE A 50 5.10 6.02 -0.88
CA PHE A 50 3.79 6.64 -0.68
C PHE A 50 3.23 6.34 0.70
N GLN A 51 2.27 7.14 1.08
CA GLN A 51 1.53 6.98 2.32
C GLN A 51 0.07 6.70 2.00
N VAL A 52 -0.53 5.82 2.81
CA VAL A 52 -1.98 5.59 2.81
C VAL A 52 -2.51 6.02 4.16
N HIS A 53 -3.47 6.93 4.12
CA HIS A 53 -4.16 7.44 5.30
C HIS A 53 -5.24 6.46 5.80
N GLY A 54 -5.67 6.61 7.04
CA GLY A 54 -6.71 5.76 7.63
C GLY A 54 -8.06 5.75 6.88
N ASP A 55 -8.36 6.80 6.12
CA ASP A 55 -9.54 6.91 5.24
C ASP A 55 -9.33 6.29 3.84
N GLY A 56 -8.14 5.77 3.55
CA GLY A 56 -7.79 5.18 2.27
C GLY A 56 -7.19 6.15 1.24
N SER A 57 -7.14 7.44 1.52
CA SER A 57 -6.48 8.41 0.65
C SER A 57 -4.97 8.16 0.59
N THR A 58 -4.35 8.52 -0.54
CA THR A 58 -2.94 8.25 -0.80
C THR A 58 -2.20 9.52 -1.17
N ARG A 59 -0.95 9.62 -0.78
CA ARG A 59 -0.03 10.63 -1.30
C ARG A 59 1.34 10.04 -1.59
N LYS A 60 1.96 10.51 -2.66
CA LYS A 60 3.37 10.23 -2.96
C LYS A 60 4.26 11.03 -2.02
N VAL A 61 5.33 10.42 -1.54
CA VAL A 61 6.33 11.09 -0.68
C VAL A 61 7.73 10.93 -1.26
N ALA A 62 8.63 11.83 -0.87
CA ALA A 62 10.03 11.71 -1.27
C ALA A 62 10.66 10.47 -0.64
N LYS A 63 11.42 9.73 -1.44
CA LYS A 63 12.15 8.55 -0.98
C LYS A 63 13.21 8.95 0.05
N THR A 64 13.28 8.20 1.13
CA THR A 64 14.30 8.39 2.17
C THR A 64 14.52 7.10 2.94
N HIS A 65 15.73 6.89 3.42
CA HIS A 65 16.05 5.84 4.38
C HIS A 65 16.01 6.34 5.84
N GLU A 66 15.94 7.65 6.05
CA GLU A 66 15.74 8.26 7.35
C GLU A 66 14.32 8.79 7.46
N LEU A 67 13.49 8.14 8.25
CA LEU A 67 12.09 8.50 8.41
C LEU A 67 11.90 9.29 9.70
N THR A 68 11.66 10.59 9.58
CA THR A 68 11.38 11.46 10.73
C THR A 68 9.89 11.49 11.06
N PHE A 69 9.57 11.85 12.31
CA PHE A 69 8.19 11.95 12.78
C PHE A 69 7.37 12.97 11.97
N GLU A 70 7.98 14.08 11.57
CA GLU A 70 7.34 15.13 10.77
C GLU A 70 6.84 14.59 9.43
N ARG A 71 7.54 13.63 8.83
CA ARG A 71 7.14 13.02 7.55
C ARG A 71 5.89 12.17 7.63
N ILE A 72 5.55 11.67 8.81
CA ILE A 72 4.37 10.81 9.02
C ILE A 72 3.19 11.56 9.65
N GLN A 73 3.33 12.84 10.02
CA GLN A 73 2.26 13.60 10.69
C GLN A 73 0.93 13.57 9.92
N TRP A 74 0.97 13.63 8.60
CA TRP A 74 -0.24 13.52 7.79
C TRP A 74 -1.02 12.22 8.02
N LEU A 75 -0.34 11.14 8.35
CA LEU A 75 -0.99 9.85 8.65
C LEU A 75 -1.72 9.84 10.00
N LEU A 76 -1.44 10.81 10.86
CA LEU A 76 -1.94 10.86 12.23
C LEU A 76 -3.19 11.73 12.41
N GLU A 77 -3.59 12.50 11.38
CA GLU A 77 -4.73 13.43 11.42
C GLU A 77 -5.71 13.20 10.26
N PRO A 78 -6.91 12.64 10.49
CA PRO A 78 -7.43 12.12 11.76
C PRO A 78 -6.73 10.82 12.19
N LYS A 79 -6.63 10.63 13.49
CA LYS A 79 -5.89 9.55 14.14
C LYS A 79 -6.34 8.16 13.65
N PRO A 80 -5.43 7.31 13.14
CA PRO A 80 -5.73 5.93 12.81
C PRO A 80 -5.82 5.07 14.08
N GLU A 81 -6.39 3.87 13.97
CA GLU A 81 -6.32 2.86 15.04
C GLU A 81 -4.95 2.18 15.03
N VAL A 82 -4.41 1.95 13.84
CA VAL A 82 -3.11 1.31 13.64
C VAL A 82 -2.28 2.10 12.63
N LEU A 83 -1.03 2.36 12.97
CA LEU A 83 -0.01 2.92 12.09
C LEU A 83 1.04 1.86 11.75
N ILE A 84 1.28 1.65 10.48
CA ILE A 84 2.32 0.74 10.00
C ILE A 84 3.45 1.55 9.34
N ILE A 85 4.67 1.27 9.74
CA ILE A 85 5.89 1.79 9.11
C ILE A 85 6.55 0.63 8.37
N ALA A 86 6.45 0.66 7.06
CA ALA A 86 7.07 -0.34 6.18
C ALA A 86 8.49 0.12 5.82
N LEU A 87 9.47 -0.68 6.26
CA LEU A 87 10.91 -0.34 6.22
C LEU A 87 11.59 -0.60 4.88
N GLY A 88 10.85 -1.05 3.87
CA GLY A 88 11.42 -1.56 2.63
C GLY A 88 11.54 -3.09 2.62
N TRP A 89 11.94 -3.64 1.49
CA TRP A 89 12.06 -5.10 1.31
C TRP A 89 13.19 -5.70 2.12
N ASP A 90 14.31 -4.97 2.26
CA ASP A 90 15.46 -5.38 3.08
C ASP A 90 15.44 -4.80 4.50
N GLY A 91 14.52 -3.86 4.76
CA GLY A 91 14.36 -3.23 6.07
C GLY A 91 15.40 -2.14 6.36
N VAL A 92 15.85 -1.42 5.34
CA VAL A 92 16.93 -0.41 5.45
C VAL A 92 16.44 0.91 6.03
N THR A 93 15.15 1.24 5.89
CA THR A 93 14.60 2.48 6.43
C THR A 93 14.71 2.54 7.95
N ALA A 94 15.26 3.63 8.46
CA ALA A 94 15.44 3.88 9.89
C ALA A 94 14.43 4.94 10.40
N PRO A 95 13.36 4.52 11.09
CA PRO A 95 12.46 5.47 11.76
C PRO A 95 13.13 6.05 13.00
N ASP A 96 12.90 7.36 13.24
CA ASP A 96 13.44 8.05 14.42
C ASP A 96 12.81 7.55 15.74
N SER A 97 13.38 7.99 16.87
CA SER A 97 12.91 7.60 18.20
C SER A 97 11.48 8.05 18.47
N LYS A 98 11.05 9.22 17.98
CA LYS A 98 9.68 9.74 18.18
C LYS A 98 8.63 8.83 17.52
N ILE A 99 8.96 8.19 16.38
CA ILE A 99 8.08 7.20 15.76
C ILE A 99 8.03 5.93 16.60
N ARG A 100 9.18 5.45 17.07
CA ARG A 100 9.28 4.22 17.88
C ARG A 100 8.57 4.33 19.21
N GLU A 101 8.60 5.52 19.82
CA GLU A 101 8.02 5.83 21.14
C GLU A 101 6.59 6.39 21.03
N TYR A 102 6.05 6.59 19.82
CA TYR A 102 4.73 7.13 19.61
C TYR A 102 3.66 6.18 20.19
N ASN A 103 2.85 6.70 21.10
CA ASN A 103 1.82 5.95 21.83
C ASN A 103 0.39 6.43 21.54
N GLY A 104 0.22 7.31 20.55
CA GLY A 104 -1.09 7.85 20.17
C GLY A 104 -2.02 6.81 19.52
N CYS A 105 -1.47 5.76 18.93
CA CYS A 105 -2.18 4.59 18.39
C CYS A 105 -1.26 3.37 18.44
N GLU A 106 -1.78 2.20 18.02
CA GLU A 106 -0.95 1.00 17.86
C GLU A 106 0.03 1.22 16.70
N VAL A 107 1.34 0.99 16.91
CA VAL A 107 2.40 1.19 15.91
C VAL A 107 3.11 -0.13 15.61
N HIS A 108 3.22 -0.47 14.33
CA HIS A 108 4.01 -1.60 13.84
C HIS A 108 5.11 -1.11 12.91
N ILE A 109 6.33 -1.55 13.14
CA ILE A 109 7.51 -1.24 12.32
C ILE A 109 8.00 -2.57 11.74
N LEU A 110 7.78 -2.77 10.44
CA LEU A 110 7.90 -4.08 9.78
C LEU A 110 8.58 -3.95 8.41
N LYS A 111 9.16 -5.04 7.92
CA LYS A 111 9.54 -5.14 6.51
C LYS A 111 8.29 -5.19 5.62
N ASN A 112 8.46 -4.88 4.33
CA ASN A 112 7.33 -4.70 3.42
C ASN A 112 6.39 -5.91 3.36
N LYS A 113 6.91 -7.13 3.33
CA LYS A 113 6.08 -8.33 3.26
C LYS A 113 5.11 -8.40 4.43
N GLU A 114 5.63 -8.34 5.64
CA GLU A 114 4.83 -8.41 6.88
C GLU A 114 3.91 -7.20 7.02
N ALA A 115 4.39 -6.01 6.61
CA ALA A 115 3.61 -4.77 6.64
C ALA A 115 2.39 -4.84 5.73
N ILE A 116 2.54 -5.35 4.51
CA ILE A 116 1.45 -5.53 3.53
C ILE A 116 0.43 -6.57 4.04
N GLU A 117 0.91 -7.71 4.54
CA GLU A 117 0.05 -8.77 5.07
C GLU A 117 -0.78 -8.26 6.27
N LEU A 118 -0.14 -7.55 7.20
CA LEU A 118 -0.81 -6.95 8.35
C LEU A 118 -1.82 -5.89 7.92
N PHE A 119 -1.43 -4.97 7.03
CA PHE A 119 -2.31 -3.93 6.51
C PHE A 119 -3.57 -4.53 5.90
N ASN A 120 -3.43 -5.48 4.99
CA ASN A 120 -4.56 -6.11 4.32
C ASN A 120 -5.50 -6.81 5.31
N ARG A 121 -4.96 -7.58 6.26
CA ARG A 121 -5.74 -8.27 7.29
C ARG A 121 -6.52 -7.29 8.18
N LEU A 122 -5.89 -6.20 8.60
CA LEU A 122 -6.55 -5.19 9.42
C LEU A 122 -7.64 -4.44 8.65
N LYS A 123 -7.40 -4.13 7.38
CA LYS A 123 -8.42 -3.52 6.49
C LYS A 123 -9.62 -4.45 6.29
N GLU A 124 -9.40 -5.74 6.13
CA GLU A 124 -10.48 -6.74 6.04
C GLU A 124 -11.31 -6.81 7.32
N SER A 125 -10.70 -6.59 8.48
CA SER A 125 -11.41 -6.51 9.77
C SER A 125 -12.10 -5.17 10.03
N GLY A 126 -12.05 -4.23 9.07
CA GLY A 126 -12.72 -2.92 9.17
C GLY A 126 -11.97 -1.87 9.97
N LYS A 127 -10.69 -2.09 10.31
CA LYS A 127 -9.89 -1.11 11.05
C LYS A 127 -9.44 0.06 10.19
N ARG A 128 -9.30 1.24 10.82
CA ARG A 128 -8.67 2.41 10.21
C ARG A 128 -7.15 2.29 10.33
N VAL A 129 -6.52 1.86 9.25
CA VAL A 129 -5.08 1.60 9.18
C VAL A 129 -4.40 2.63 8.29
N ALA A 130 -3.36 3.26 8.81
CA ALA A 130 -2.47 4.11 8.03
C ALA A 130 -1.12 3.41 7.83
N ILE A 131 -0.46 3.66 6.70
CA ILE A 131 0.85 3.09 6.40
C ILE A 131 1.77 4.10 5.71
N ASN A 132 3.02 4.13 6.15
CA ASN A 132 4.12 4.72 5.38
C ASN A 132 4.85 3.60 4.66
N TYR A 133 4.84 3.61 3.33
CA TYR A 133 5.37 2.54 2.50
C TYR A 133 6.64 2.97 1.76
N HIS A 134 7.74 2.24 2.00
CA HIS A 134 9.00 2.40 1.27
C HIS A 134 9.12 1.31 0.19
N SER A 135 9.22 1.70 -1.09
CA SER A 135 9.03 0.80 -2.23
C SER A 135 10.22 -0.09 -2.58
N THR A 136 11.40 0.20 -2.05
CA THR A 136 12.66 -0.48 -2.38
C THR A 136 13.32 -1.15 -1.17
N CYS A 137 14.62 -1.02 -0.99
CA CYS A 137 15.41 -1.68 0.06
C CYS A 137 15.03 -1.36 1.52
#